data_ba519e181e87450a7ed431c33492e186
#
_entry.id   ba519e181e87450a7ed431c33492e186
#
_cell.length_a   1.000
_cell.length_b   1.000
_cell.length_c   1.000
_cell.angle_alpha   90.00
_cell.angle_beta   90.00
_cell.angle_gamma   90.00
#
_symmetry.space_group_name_H-M   'P 1'
#
loop_
_entity.id
_entity.type
_entity.pdbx_description
1 polymer ?
#
loop_
_entity_poly.entity_id
_entity_poly.type
_entity_poly.pdbx_seq_one_letter_code
_entity_poly.pdbx_strand_id
1 'polypeptide(L)'
;QLPDLYFRTPESHLQATVDMDMNAFAEKNPGKVMARVKGALGRSDLFLFIGDALPKQMKSRWPYYPMKLEGSLKGNMQRASFSGVKVNLPTVFDLSTDGMVANMTDMNRLKANINLKARTYNLGMVTAMLDPALTQEIRIPSGIGIQGNVKMDGTKYATRLALTEGKGSMKVDAAIDAKTRKDGSIDMNR
;
A
#
# COMPACT_ATOMS: atom_id res chain seq x y z
N GLN A 1 12.64 8.91 -22.94
CA GLN A 1 11.39 8.13 -22.95
C GLN A 1 11.73 6.68 -23.23
N LEU A 2 11.42 5.79 -22.31
CA LEU A 2 11.51 4.36 -22.56
C LEU A 2 10.27 3.92 -23.33
N PRO A 3 10.40 3.00 -24.31
CA PRO A 3 9.23 2.41 -24.96
C PRO A 3 8.37 1.69 -23.93
N ASP A 4 7.13 1.40 -24.30
CA ASP A 4 6.24 0.61 -23.45
C ASP A 4 6.91 -0.71 -23.05
N LEU A 5 6.98 -0.94 -21.76
CA LEU A 5 7.53 -2.15 -21.16
C LEU A 5 6.41 -3.17 -20.99
N TYR A 6 6.62 -4.36 -21.51
CA TYR A 6 5.68 -5.47 -21.37
C TYR A 6 6.35 -6.60 -20.59
N PHE A 7 5.72 -6.99 -19.50
CA PHE A 7 6.06 -8.21 -18.76
C PHE A 7 4.92 -9.20 -18.96
N ARG A 8 5.24 -10.39 -19.45
CA ARG A 8 4.25 -11.44 -19.71
C ARG A 8 4.80 -12.80 -19.30
N THR A 9 4.01 -13.50 -18.51
CA THR A 9 4.20 -14.91 -18.15
C THR A 9 2.89 -15.66 -18.42
N PRO A 10 2.82 -16.97 -18.22
CA PRO A 10 1.56 -17.70 -18.28
C PRO A 10 0.48 -17.19 -17.31
N GLU A 11 0.89 -16.62 -16.15
CA GLU A 11 -0.01 -16.17 -15.09
C GLU A 11 -0.15 -14.65 -15.00
N SER A 12 0.76 -13.90 -15.64
CA SER A 12 0.84 -12.43 -15.47
C SER A 12 0.91 -11.71 -16.79
N HIS A 13 0.39 -10.49 -16.79
CA HIS A 13 0.62 -9.52 -17.84
C HIS A 13 0.67 -8.13 -17.23
N LEU A 14 1.74 -7.41 -17.45
CA LEU A 14 1.92 -6.02 -17.04
C LEU A 14 2.35 -5.19 -18.25
N GLN A 15 1.78 -4.02 -18.34
CA GLN A 15 2.21 -2.96 -19.24
C GLN A 15 2.64 -1.78 -18.38
N ALA A 16 3.82 -1.26 -18.65
CA ALA A 16 4.33 -0.06 -17.99
C ALA A 16 4.90 0.89 -19.01
N THR A 17 4.61 2.17 -18.83
CA THR A 17 5.23 3.27 -19.56
C THR A 17 6.05 4.08 -18.56
N VAL A 18 7.32 4.32 -18.86
CA VAL A 18 8.22 5.08 -18.00
C VAL A 18 8.86 6.18 -18.80
N ASP A 19 8.72 7.40 -18.33
CA ASP A 19 9.42 8.58 -18.84
C ASP A 19 10.23 9.17 -17.69
N MET A 20 11.53 9.30 -17.86
CA MET A 20 12.41 9.80 -16.83
C MET A 20 13.59 10.59 -17.38
N ASP A 21 14.01 11.58 -16.61
CA ASP A 21 15.22 12.33 -16.87
C ASP A 21 16.47 11.47 -16.60
N MET A 22 17.57 11.74 -17.28
CA MET A 22 18.83 10.99 -17.11
C MET A 22 19.38 11.04 -15.68
N ASN A 23 19.08 12.11 -14.94
CA ASN A 23 19.48 12.31 -13.55
C ASN A 23 18.37 11.96 -12.53
N ALA A 24 17.38 11.14 -12.93
CA ALA A 24 16.23 10.81 -12.10
C ALA A 24 16.60 10.27 -10.71
N PHE A 25 17.72 9.55 -10.61
CA PHE A 25 18.22 8.96 -9.36
C PHE A 25 19.39 9.71 -8.73
N ALA A 26 19.67 10.94 -9.18
CA ALA A 26 20.73 11.75 -8.59
C ALA A 26 20.37 12.16 -7.16
N GLU A 27 21.35 12.12 -6.23
CA GLU A 27 21.15 12.53 -4.84
C GLU A 27 20.84 14.02 -4.74
N LYS A 28 21.54 14.84 -5.55
CA LYS A 28 21.29 16.27 -5.65
C LYS A 28 20.53 16.60 -6.91
N ASN A 29 19.44 17.35 -6.76
CA ASN A 29 18.57 17.77 -7.86
C ASN A 29 18.10 16.58 -8.74
N PRO A 30 17.42 15.58 -8.16
CA PRO A 30 16.92 14.45 -8.94
C PRO A 30 15.96 14.90 -10.03
N GLY A 31 16.13 14.34 -11.20
CA GLY A 31 15.27 14.56 -12.35
C GLY A 31 13.86 14.01 -12.16
N LYS A 32 12.99 14.32 -13.08
CA LYS A 32 11.59 13.87 -13.04
C LYS A 32 11.46 12.42 -13.49
N VAL A 33 10.50 11.74 -12.91
CA VAL A 33 10.02 10.41 -13.30
C VAL A 33 8.51 10.47 -13.47
N MET A 34 8.02 9.94 -14.56
CA MET A 34 6.61 9.62 -14.77
C MET A 34 6.51 8.14 -15.12
N ALA A 35 5.68 7.43 -14.38
CA ALA A 35 5.43 6.01 -14.64
C ALA A 35 3.93 5.73 -14.61
N ARG A 36 3.49 4.85 -15.49
CA ARG A 36 2.15 4.27 -15.47
C ARG A 36 2.29 2.76 -15.54
N VAL A 37 1.49 2.06 -14.77
CA VAL A 37 1.44 0.61 -14.80
C VAL A 37 0.00 0.16 -14.84
N LYS A 38 -0.27 -0.90 -15.59
CA LYS A 38 -1.56 -1.57 -15.64
C LYS A 38 -1.36 -3.03 -15.97
N GLY A 39 -2.13 -3.90 -15.32
CA GLY A 39 -2.11 -5.30 -15.65
C GLY A 39 -2.56 -6.21 -14.53
N ALA A 40 -2.13 -7.44 -14.56
CA ALA A 40 -2.40 -8.44 -13.55
C ALA A 40 -1.15 -9.26 -13.26
N LEU A 41 -0.95 -9.60 -12.00
CA LEU A 41 0.12 -10.46 -11.50
C LEU A 41 -0.47 -11.75 -10.96
N GLY A 42 -0.06 -12.87 -11.53
CA GLY A 42 -0.34 -14.18 -11.00
C GLY A 42 0.36 -14.42 -9.66
N ARG A 43 -0.15 -15.38 -8.91
CA ARG A 43 0.35 -15.70 -7.57
C ARG A 43 1.84 -16.02 -7.54
N SER A 44 2.29 -16.87 -8.48
CA SER A 44 3.70 -17.29 -8.53
C SER A 44 4.64 -16.12 -8.77
N ASP A 45 4.31 -15.30 -9.75
CA ASP A 45 5.12 -14.12 -10.10
C ASP A 45 5.09 -13.07 -8.98
N LEU A 46 3.93 -12.83 -8.37
CA LEU A 46 3.81 -11.92 -7.23
C LEU A 46 4.74 -12.34 -6.09
N PHE A 47 4.83 -13.64 -5.79
CA PHE A 47 5.67 -14.16 -4.72
C PHE A 47 7.17 -14.06 -5.02
N LEU A 48 7.58 -13.97 -6.29
CA LEU A 48 8.97 -13.65 -6.64
C LEU A 48 9.35 -12.22 -6.24
N PHE A 49 8.40 -11.28 -6.34
CA PHE A 49 8.68 -9.87 -6.01
C PHE A 49 8.54 -9.53 -4.53
N ILE A 50 7.49 -10.02 -3.88
CA ILE A 50 7.15 -9.64 -2.51
C ILE A 50 7.04 -10.83 -1.56
N GLY A 51 7.34 -12.03 -2.02
CA GLY A 51 7.16 -13.24 -1.23
C GLY A 51 7.90 -13.21 0.11
N ASP A 52 9.12 -12.68 0.16
CA ASP A 52 9.90 -12.62 1.40
C ASP A 52 9.32 -11.63 2.43
N ALA A 53 8.59 -10.61 1.97
CA ALA A 53 7.89 -9.66 2.83
C ALA A 53 6.55 -10.20 3.37
N LEU A 54 6.03 -11.31 2.82
CA LEU A 54 4.73 -11.85 3.21
C LEU A 54 4.86 -12.96 4.26
N PRO A 55 4.06 -12.92 5.35
CA PRO A 55 3.99 -14.01 6.32
C PRO A 55 3.60 -15.34 5.68
N LYS A 56 4.15 -16.45 6.18
CA LYS A 56 3.88 -17.80 5.65
C LYS A 56 2.39 -18.15 5.64
N GLN A 57 1.67 -17.75 6.70
CA GLN A 57 0.24 -17.96 6.83
C GLN A 57 -0.57 -17.23 5.76
N MET A 58 -0.16 -16.02 5.40
CA MET A 58 -0.77 -15.27 4.31
C MET A 58 -0.50 -15.92 2.96
N LYS A 59 0.74 -16.35 2.70
CA LYS A 59 1.09 -17.05 1.45
C LYS A 59 0.26 -18.31 1.24
N SER A 60 0.06 -19.12 2.29
CA SER A 60 -0.71 -20.37 2.19
C SER A 60 -2.18 -20.16 1.84
N ARG A 61 -2.75 -19.02 2.23
CA ARG A 61 -4.15 -18.66 1.99
C ARG A 61 -4.35 -17.70 0.81
N TRP A 62 -3.27 -17.34 0.11
CA TRP A 62 -3.37 -16.47 -1.06
C TRP A 62 -4.15 -17.15 -2.18
N PRO A 63 -5.19 -16.51 -2.76
CA PRO A 63 -5.97 -17.12 -3.82
C PRO A 63 -5.16 -17.29 -5.10
N TYR A 64 -5.61 -18.17 -5.96
CA TYR A 64 -4.99 -18.43 -7.27
C TYR A 64 -5.32 -17.36 -8.32
N TYR A 65 -6.30 -16.49 -8.06
CA TYR A 65 -6.68 -15.44 -9.00
C TYR A 65 -5.56 -14.40 -9.13
N PRO A 66 -5.27 -13.94 -10.36
CA PRO A 66 -4.31 -12.85 -10.55
C PRO A 66 -4.76 -11.57 -9.85
N MET A 67 -3.84 -10.91 -9.19
CA MET A 67 -4.04 -9.59 -8.60
C MET A 67 -3.97 -8.54 -9.70
N LYS A 68 -5.04 -7.80 -9.91
CA LYS A 68 -5.09 -6.69 -10.85
C LYS A 68 -4.53 -5.44 -10.21
N LEU A 69 -3.76 -4.68 -10.97
CA LEU A 69 -3.19 -3.41 -10.52
C LEU A 69 -3.16 -2.38 -11.65
N GLU A 70 -3.39 -1.14 -11.29
CA GLU A 70 -3.19 0.01 -12.16
C GLU A 70 -2.78 1.22 -11.32
N GLY A 71 -2.09 2.17 -11.93
CA GLY A 71 -1.73 3.41 -11.27
C GLY A 71 -0.72 4.24 -12.05
N SER A 72 -0.54 5.47 -11.60
CA SER A 72 0.47 6.37 -12.13
C SER A 72 1.25 7.05 -11.02
N LEU A 73 2.54 7.27 -11.29
CA LEU A 73 3.47 7.99 -10.44
C LEU A 73 4.03 9.17 -11.23
N LYS A 74 4.19 10.32 -10.59
CA LYS A 74 4.82 11.50 -11.14
C LYS A 74 5.60 12.24 -10.05
N GLY A 75 6.83 12.59 -10.34
CA GLY A 75 7.65 13.35 -9.39
C GLY A 75 9.12 13.06 -9.54
N ASN A 76 9.82 13.02 -8.43
CA ASN A 76 11.22 12.65 -8.31
C ASN A 76 11.48 12.01 -6.93
N MET A 77 12.75 11.67 -6.63
CA MET A 77 13.13 11.06 -5.35
C MET A 77 12.90 11.95 -4.12
N GLN A 78 12.77 13.27 -4.30
CA GLN A 78 12.46 14.20 -3.20
C GLN A 78 10.95 14.34 -2.99
N ARG A 79 10.16 14.30 -4.07
CA ARG A 79 8.71 14.44 -4.00
C ARG A 79 8.04 13.73 -5.16
N ALA A 80 7.20 12.79 -4.84
CA ALA A 80 6.39 12.07 -5.81
C ALA A 80 4.91 12.09 -5.43
N SER A 81 4.06 12.16 -6.43
CA SER A 81 2.62 11.96 -6.33
C SER A 81 2.22 10.70 -7.08
N PHE A 82 1.32 9.95 -6.52
CA PHE A 82 0.68 8.80 -7.17
C PHE A 82 -0.82 9.03 -7.27
N SER A 83 -1.40 8.58 -8.36
CA SER A 83 -2.81 8.80 -8.64
C SER A 83 -3.43 7.61 -9.37
N GLY A 84 -4.72 7.41 -9.14
CA GLY A 84 -5.48 6.33 -9.75
C GLY A 84 -4.93 4.95 -9.43
N VAL A 85 -4.22 4.81 -8.31
CA VAL A 85 -3.70 3.49 -7.89
C VAL A 85 -4.87 2.64 -7.46
N LYS A 86 -5.06 1.52 -8.15
CA LYS A 86 -6.07 0.52 -7.82
C LYS A 86 -5.41 -0.84 -7.75
N VAL A 87 -5.74 -1.58 -6.71
CA VAL A 87 -5.34 -2.97 -6.53
C VAL A 87 -6.59 -3.78 -6.22
N ASN A 88 -6.84 -4.79 -7.02
CA ASN A 88 -7.95 -5.71 -6.83
C ASN A 88 -7.42 -7.13 -6.73
N LEU A 89 -7.66 -7.78 -5.61
CA LEU A 89 -7.50 -9.22 -5.47
C LEU A 89 -8.91 -9.83 -5.42
N PRO A 90 -9.36 -10.48 -6.50
CA PRO A 90 -10.73 -10.97 -6.61
C PRO A 90 -11.14 -11.77 -5.39
N THR A 91 -12.37 -11.57 -4.90
CA THR A 91 -12.95 -12.20 -3.71
C THR A 91 -12.31 -11.86 -2.37
N VAL A 92 -11.20 -11.12 -2.34
CA VAL A 92 -10.47 -10.77 -1.11
C VAL A 92 -10.58 -9.30 -0.79
N PHE A 93 -10.09 -8.42 -1.66
CA PHE A 93 -10.18 -6.98 -1.44
C PHE A 93 -10.10 -6.14 -2.71
N ASP A 94 -10.61 -4.92 -2.60
CA ASP A 94 -10.36 -3.80 -3.49
C ASP A 94 -9.68 -2.69 -2.70
N LEU A 95 -8.66 -2.07 -3.30
CA LEU A 95 -7.98 -0.90 -2.77
C LEU A 95 -7.91 0.17 -3.86
N SER A 96 -8.25 1.39 -3.53
CA SER A 96 -8.01 2.57 -4.34
C SER A 96 -7.30 3.62 -3.49
N THR A 97 -6.22 4.19 -4.01
CA THR A 97 -5.45 5.18 -3.28
C THR A 97 -4.83 6.21 -4.22
N ASP A 98 -4.69 7.41 -3.71
CA ASP A 98 -3.96 8.51 -4.30
C ASP A 98 -3.23 9.28 -3.20
N GLY A 99 -2.21 10.02 -3.57
CA GLY A 99 -1.48 10.77 -2.57
C GLY A 99 -0.15 11.32 -3.04
N MET A 100 0.59 11.77 -2.05
CA MET A 100 1.91 12.36 -2.23
C MET A 100 2.84 11.89 -1.11
N VAL A 101 4.08 11.64 -1.50
CA VAL A 101 5.17 11.32 -0.59
C VAL A 101 6.35 12.26 -0.89
N ALA A 102 7.02 12.76 0.14
CA ALA A 102 8.22 13.58 -0.01
C ALA A 102 9.30 13.12 0.97
N ASN A 103 10.56 13.42 0.63
CA ASN A 103 11.76 13.04 1.39
C ASN A 103 11.88 11.52 1.59
N MET A 104 11.61 10.73 0.54
CA MET A 104 11.57 9.27 0.59
C MET A 104 12.91 8.62 1.01
N THR A 105 14.02 9.34 0.86
CA THR A 105 15.36 8.88 1.24
C THR A 105 15.74 9.16 2.69
N ASP A 106 14.91 9.93 3.42
CA ASP A 106 15.16 10.30 4.83
C ASP A 106 13.88 10.05 5.64
N MET A 107 13.84 8.94 6.35
CA MET A 107 12.68 8.52 7.16
C MET A 107 12.31 9.53 8.25
N ASN A 108 13.29 10.27 8.81
CA ASN A 108 13.02 11.29 9.83
C ASN A 108 12.35 12.55 9.27
N ARG A 109 12.44 12.75 7.97
CA ARG A 109 11.85 13.88 7.24
C ARG A 109 10.78 13.44 6.25
N LEU A 110 10.46 12.16 6.25
CA LEU A 110 9.44 11.60 5.37
C LEU A 110 8.10 12.29 5.59
N LYS A 111 7.51 12.79 4.52
CA LYS A 111 6.16 13.37 4.54
C LYS A 111 5.27 12.60 3.60
N ALA A 112 4.08 12.28 4.06
CA ALA A 112 3.08 11.64 3.23
C ALA A 112 1.69 12.23 3.48
N ASN A 113 0.87 12.27 2.44
CA ASN A 113 -0.54 12.58 2.51
C ASN A 113 -1.25 11.66 1.54
N ILE A 114 -1.95 10.66 2.07
CA ILE A 114 -2.48 9.53 1.33
C ILE A 114 -3.96 9.41 1.61
N ASN A 115 -4.77 9.47 0.55
CA ASN A 115 -6.17 9.11 0.59
C ASN A 115 -6.30 7.64 0.23
N LEU A 116 -7.11 6.92 0.96
CA LEU A 116 -7.36 5.50 0.69
C LEU A 116 -8.86 5.18 0.76
N LYS A 117 -9.25 4.25 -0.07
CA LYS A 117 -10.55 3.60 -0.03
C LYS A 117 -10.32 2.12 -0.27
N ALA A 118 -10.67 1.31 0.69
CA ALA A 118 -10.52 -0.14 0.62
C ALA A 118 -11.84 -0.82 0.96
N ARG A 119 -12.06 -1.97 0.39
CA ARG A 119 -13.15 -2.88 0.74
C ARG A 119 -12.61 -4.30 0.79
N THR A 120 -12.87 -4.96 1.88
CA THR A 120 -12.53 -6.38 2.02
C THR A 120 -13.78 -7.23 1.87
N TYR A 121 -13.65 -8.36 1.20
CA TYR A 121 -14.70 -9.34 1.02
C TYR A 121 -14.43 -10.62 1.82
N ASN A 122 -13.15 -10.91 2.03
CA ASN A 122 -12.70 -12.07 2.81
C ASN A 122 -11.44 -11.69 3.59
N LEU A 123 -11.58 -11.65 4.90
CA LEU A 123 -10.49 -11.34 5.82
C LEU A 123 -9.68 -12.56 6.25
N GLY A 124 -9.98 -13.75 5.75
CA GLY A 124 -9.31 -14.99 6.13
C GLY A 124 -7.78 -14.97 5.99
N MET A 125 -7.26 -14.18 5.04
CA MET A 125 -5.82 -13.97 4.90
C MET A 125 -5.24 -13.10 6.03
N VAL A 126 -5.98 -12.08 6.44
CA VAL A 126 -5.55 -11.14 7.50
C VAL A 126 -5.72 -11.78 8.87
N THR A 127 -6.84 -12.46 9.09
CA THR A 127 -7.11 -13.14 10.37
C THR A 127 -6.16 -14.30 10.63
N ALA A 128 -5.62 -14.90 9.58
CA ALA A 128 -4.58 -15.94 9.70
C ALA A 128 -3.28 -15.42 10.33
N MET A 129 -3.09 -14.09 10.40
CA MET A 129 -1.93 -13.46 11.02
C MET A 129 -2.18 -13.12 12.50
N LEU A 130 -3.43 -13.15 12.95
CA LEU A 130 -3.78 -12.86 14.33
C LEU A 130 -3.58 -14.10 15.19
N ASP A 131 -3.32 -13.87 16.47
CA ASP A 131 -3.28 -14.96 17.47
C ASP A 131 -4.61 -15.72 17.44
N PRO A 132 -4.58 -17.07 17.37
CA PRO A 132 -5.79 -17.88 17.45
C PRO A 132 -6.69 -17.56 18.63
N ALA A 133 -6.12 -17.19 19.79
CA ALA A 133 -6.88 -16.77 20.96
C ALA A 133 -7.72 -15.52 20.68
N LEU A 134 -7.15 -14.53 19.99
CA LEU A 134 -7.87 -13.30 19.62
C LEU A 134 -8.99 -13.57 18.59
N THR A 135 -8.79 -14.51 17.68
CA THR A 135 -9.79 -14.83 16.65
C THR A 135 -10.97 -15.63 17.19
N GLN A 136 -10.84 -16.28 18.34
CA GLN A 136 -11.94 -16.97 19.01
C GLN A 136 -12.86 -16.00 19.78
N GLU A 137 -12.29 -14.92 20.29
CA GLU A 137 -13.04 -13.93 21.09
C GLU A 137 -13.65 -12.81 20.23
N ILE A 138 -13.04 -12.50 19.09
CA ILE A 138 -13.47 -11.39 18.23
C ILE A 138 -14.12 -11.96 16.96
N ARG A 139 -15.42 -11.74 16.80
CA ARG A 139 -16.09 -12.01 15.54
C ARG A 139 -15.64 -10.99 14.50
N ILE A 140 -14.73 -11.41 13.61
CA ILE A 140 -14.24 -10.56 12.56
C ILE A 140 -15.23 -10.58 11.40
N PRO A 141 -15.83 -9.43 11.06
CA PRO A 141 -16.83 -9.37 10.00
C PRO A 141 -16.19 -9.57 8.62
N SER A 142 -16.94 -10.19 7.72
CA SER A 142 -16.63 -10.18 6.28
C SER A 142 -17.15 -8.87 5.67
N GLY A 143 -16.35 -8.20 4.85
CA GLY A 143 -16.86 -7.06 4.09
C GLY A 143 -16.73 -5.71 4.77
N ILE A 144 -15.58 -5.42 5.36
CA ILE A 144 -15.27 -4.10 5.91
C ILE A 144 -14.90 -3.14 4.79
N GLY A 145 -15.56 -1.99 4.76
CA GLY A 145 -15.15 -0.82 3.99
C GLY A 145 -14.31 0.12 4.85
N ILE A 146 -13.22 0.64 4.30
CA ILE A 146 -12.35 1.64 4.92
C ILE A 146 -12.20 2.79 3.94
N GLN A 147 -12.43 4.00 4.40
CA GLN A 147 -12.18 5.20 3.61
C GLN A 147 -11.61 6.29 4.49
N GLY A 148 -10.59 6.99 3.99
CA GLY A 148 -10.08 8.15 4.72
C GLY A 148 -8.74 8.63 4.23
N ASN A 149 -8.06 9.34 5.14
CA ASN A 149 -6.79 10.00 4.87
C ASN A 149 -5.77 9.65 5.96
N VAL A 150 -4.55 9.41 5.54
CA VAL A 150 -3.39 9.22 6.41
C VAL A 150 -2.35 10.28 6.08
N LYS A 151 -1.91 11.01 7.09
CA LYS A 151 -0.82 12.00 7.00
C LYS A 151 0.35 11.55 7.85
N MET A 152 1.54 11.77 7.34
CA MET A 152 2.79 11.53 8.03
C MET A 152 3.71 12.74 7.85
N ASP A 153 4.38 13.16 8.92
CA ASP A 153 5.42 14.19 8.93
C ASP A 153 6.52 13.76 9.91
N GLY A 154 7.53 13.09 9.40
CA GLY A 154 8.55 12.42 10.19
C GLY A 154 7.94 11.39 11.14
N THR A 155 8.06 11.63 12.45
CA THR A 155 7.52 10.76 13.49
C THR A 155 6.03 10.98 13.79
N LYS A 156 5.43 12.02 13.22
CA LYS A 156 4.03 12.38 13.49
C LYS A 156 3.11 11.74 12.46
N TYR A 157 2.13 11.02 12.97
CA TYR A 157 1.10 10.34 12.18
C TYR A 157 -0.26 10.91 12.56
N ALA A 158 -1.07 11.24 11.57
CA ALA A 158 -2.47 11.62 11.76
C ALA A 158 -3.34 10.84 10.78
N THR A 159 -4.43 10.29 11.26
CA THR A 159 -5.35 9.53 10.43
C THR A 159 -6.80 9.91 10.73
N ARG A 160 -7.59 9.99 9.66
CA ARG A 160 -9.04 10.09 9.71
C ARG A 160 -9.61 8.99 8.85
N LEU A 161 -10.20 8.00 9.49
CA LEU A 161 -10.74 6.83 8.81
C LEU A 161 -12.22 6.67 9.15
N ALA A 162 -13.01 6.34 8.16
CA ALA A 162 -14.35 5.82 8.32
C ALA A 162 -14.33 4.33 7.98
N LEU A 163 -14.80 3.52 8.91
CA LEU A 163 -14.99 2.09 8.73
C LEU A 163 -16.49 1.81 8.59
N THR A 164 -16.85 0.93 7.68
CA THR A 164 -18.23 0.54 7.44
C THR A 164 -18.33 -0.97 7.37
N GLU A 165 -19.36 -1.52 8.03
CA GLU A 165 -19.72 -2.93 7.96
C GLU A 165 -21.25 -3.07 7.95
N GLY A 166 -21.80 -3.61 6.87
CA GLY A 166 -23.24 -3.72 6.72
C GLY A 166 -23.92 -2.36 6.91
N LYS A 167 -24.73 -2.21 7.97
CA LYS A 167 -25.38 -0.94 8.35
C LYS A 167 -24.61 -0.17 9.42
N GLY A 168 -23.52 -0.75 9.97
CA GLY A 168 -22.67 -0.15 10.98
C GLY A 168 -21.61 0.76 10.39
N SER A 169 -21.29 1.84 11.10
CA SER A 169 -20.17 2.70 10.75
C SER A 169 -19.43 3.19 11.99
N MET A 170 -18.13 3.33 11.89
CA MET A 170 -17.26 3.89 12.94
C MET A 170 -16.33 4.90 12.30
N LYS A 171 -16.08 6.00 12.98
CA LYS A 171 -15.07 6.98 12.59
C LYS A 171 -13.90 6.91 13.57
N VAL A 172 -12.70 6.91 13.05
CA VAL A 172 -11.46 6.95 13.81
C VAL A 172 -10.71 8.21 13.41
N ASP A 173 -10.46 9.07 14.38
CA ASP A 173 -9.59 10.24 14.23
C ASP A 173 -8.48 10.08 15.28
N ALA A 174 -7.26 9.86 14.83
CA ALA A 174 -6.13 9.58 15.70
C ALA A 174 -4.90 10.38 15.25
N ALA A 175 -4.15 10.87 16.20
CA ALA A 175 -2.85 11.50 15.99
C ALA A 175 -1.84 10.93 16.99
N ILE A 176 -0.69 10.51 16.48
CA ILE A 176 0.37 9.87 17.26
C ILE A 176 1.70 10.52 16.88
N ASP A 177 2.54 10.82 17.86
CA ASP A 177 3.95 11.17 17.66
C ASP A 177 4.79 9.97 18.11
N ALA A 178 5.21 9.16 17.16
CA ALA A 178 5.98 7.94 17.40
C ALA A 178 7.48 8.23 17.32
N LYS A 179 8.11 8.55 18.44
CA LYS A 179 9.55 8.77 18.51
C LYS A 179 10.28 7.46 18.82
N THR A 180 11.29 7.15 18.04
CA THR A 180 12.17 6.02 18.34
C THR A 180 13.16 6.41 19.44
N ARG A 181 13.18 5.67 20.56
CA ARG A 181 14.16 5.82 21.62
C ARG A 181 15.52 5.28 21.17
N LYS A 182 16.57 5.64 21.91
CA LYS A 182 17.94 5.18 21.63
C LYS A 182 18.09 3.64 21.68
N ASP A 183 17.23 2.96 22.40
CA ASP A 183 17.17 1.50 22.51
C ASP A 183 16.37 0.81 21.39
N GLY A 184 15.88 1.58 20.40
CA GLY A 184 15.07 1.07 19.28
C GLY A 184 13.58 0.89 19.60
N SER A 185 13.15 1.12 20.84
CA SER A 185 11.73 1.11 21.18
C SER A 185 10.98 2.33 20.67
N ILE A 186 9.69 2.19 20.39
CA ILE A 186 8.83 3.29 19.93
C ILE A 186 8.19 3.96 21.15
N ASP A 187 8.40 5.26 21.30
CA ASP A 187 7.69 6.09 22.26
C ASP A 187 6.47 6.71 21.58
N MET A 188 5.29 6.28 21.96
CA MET A 188 4.03 6.80 21.43
C MET A 188 3.47 7.84 22.41
N ASN A 189 3.68 9.11 22.13
CA ASN A 189 3.00 10.19 22.82
C ASN A 189 1.61 10.41 22.20
N ARG A 190 0.60 10.38 23.05
CA ARG A 190 -0.78 10.73 22.68
C ARG A 190 -0.98 12.23 22.64
#